data_41d5856594d5c2ac08fdf570e937aed5
#
_entry.id   41d5856594d5c2ac08fdf570e937aed5
#
_cell.length_a   1.000
_cell.length_b   1.000
_cell.length_c   1.000
_cell.angle_alpha   90.00
_cell.angle_beta   90.00
_cell.angle_gamma   90.00
#
_symmetry.space_group_name_H-M   'P 1'
#
loop_
_entity.id
_entity.type
_entity.pdbx_description
1 polymer ?
#
loop_
_entity_poly.entity_id
_entity_poly.type
_entity_poly.pdbx_seq_one_letter_code
_entity_poly.pdbx_strand_id
1 'polypeptide(L)'
;MQLLSPSFLTAFPQRVINIHPALLPAFPGLKAIEQALAYGVKVFGVTVHFVDAGVDSGAVILQRAVELPRARDPLEVREALRPLEHALLAEAVRRIARGTLSRDPENPRRIVDGPGGG
;
A
#
# COMPACT_ATOMS: atom_id res chain seq x y z
N MET A 1 -3.81 -5.89 15.56
CA MET A 1 -3.59 -4.56 16.07
C MET A 1 -4.90 -3.90 16.39
N GLN A 2 -5.05 -3.41 17.60
CA GLN A 2 -6.34 -2.94 18.12
C GLN A 2 -6.34 -1.43 18.25
N LEU A 3 -6.17 -0.73 17.17
CA LEU A 3 -5.94 0.70 17.23
C LEU A 3 -7.10 1.53 16.73
N LEU A 4 -8.31 0.95 16.68
CA LEU A 4 -9.26 1.49 15.75
C LEU A 4 -10.47 2.07 16.44
N SER A 5 -10.84 3.28 16.05
CA SER A 5 -12.07 3.91 16.46
C SER A 5 -13.27 3.16 15.90
N PRO A 6 -14.45 3.30 16.49
CA PRO A 6 -15.65 2.67 15.92
C PRO A 6 -15.94 3.09 14.49
N SER A 7 -15.69 4.34 14.13
CA SER A 7 -15.91 4.78 12.75
C SER A 7 -14.97 4.09 11.78
N PHE A 8 -13.72 3.87 12.19
CA PHE A 8 -12.80 3.11 11.37
C PHE A 8 -13.28 1.67 11.18
N LEU A 9 -13.72 1.02 12.26
CA LEU A 9 -14.20 -0.35 12.18
C LEU A 9 -15.39 -0.49 11.24
N THR A 10 -16.25 0.50 11.20
CA THR A 10 -17.39 0.50 10.29
C THR A 10 -16.94 0.62 8.84
N ALA A 11 -15.95 1.49 8.57
CA ALA A 11 -15.47 1.72 7.22
C ALA A 11 -14.60 0.57 6.72
N PHE A 12 -13.88 -0.10 7.62
CA PHE A 12 -12.89 -1.13 7.24
C PHE A 12 -13.06 -2.36 8.12
N PRO A 13 -14.10 -3.14 7.89
CA PRO A 13 -14.38 -4.27 8.78
C PRO A 13 -13.31 -5.34 8.79
N GLN A 14 -12.50 -5.44 7.76
CA GLN A 14 -11.46 -6.46 7.68
C GLN A 14 -10.09 -6.01 8.15
N ARG A 15 -9.88 -4.84 8.48
CA ARG A 15 -8.76 -4.22 9.20
C ARG A 15 -7.38 -4.87 9.11
N VAL A 16 -7.15 -5.72 8.14
CA VAL A 16 -5.85 -6.34 7.91
C VAL A 16 -5.15 -5.55 6.83
N ILE A 17 -3.92 -5.14 7.10
CA ILE A 17 -3.13 -4.42 6.10
C ILE A 17 -1.99 -5.28 5.62
N ASN A 18 -1.53 -5.02 4.42
CA ASN A 18 -0.42 -5.71 3.82
C ASN A 18 0.44 -4.71 3.06
N ILE A 19 1.70 -5.09 2.88
CA ILE A 19 2.63 -4.30 2.09
C ILE A 19 3.02 -5.12 0.86
N HIS A 20 3.03 -4.48 -0.30
CA HIS A 20 3.30 -5.14 -1.57
C HIS A 20 4.38 -4.37 -2.32
N PRO A 21 5.42 -5.06 -2.85
CA PRO A 21 6.56 -4.37 -3.46
C PRO A 21 6.30 -3.99 -4.91
N ALA A 22 5.21 -3.32 -5.18
CA ALA A 22 4.89 -2.76 -6.48
C ALA A 22 3.91 -1.61 -6.28
N LEU A 23 3.71 -0.84 -7.34
CA LEU A 23 2.74 0.25 -7.35
C LEU A 23 1.41 -0.32 -7.84
N LEU A 24 0.64 -0.91 -6.94
CA LEU A 24 -0.65 -1.49 -7.30
C LEU A 24 -1.54 -0.44 -7.98
N PRO A 25 -2.34 -0.81 -8.97
CA PRO A 25 -2.70 -2.17 -9.39
C PRO A 25 -1.70 -2.87 -10.31
N ALA A 26 -0.53 -2.28 -10.56
CA ALA A 26 0.48 -2.93 -11.37
C ALA A 26 1.13 -4.10 -10.61
N PHE A 27 1.41 -5.16 -11.30
CA PHE A 27 2.16 -6.33 -10.83
C PHE A 27 1.61 -6.93 -9.54
N PRO A 28 0.33 -7.31 -9.50
CA PRO A 28 -0.22 -7.99 -8.34
C PRO A 28 0.31 -9.41 -8.23
N GLY A 29 0.12 -10.02 -7.06
CA GLY A 29 0.46 -11.41 -6.85
C GLY A 29 1.91 -11.62 -6.46
N LEU A 30 2.38 -12.83 -6.67
CA LEU A 30 3.72 -13.24 -6.27
C LEU A 30 4.77 -12.70 -7.24
N LYS A 31 5.98 -12.50 -6.74
CA LYS A 31 7.14 -12.11 -7.54
C LYS A 31 6.92 -10.78 -8.27
N ALA A 32 6.35 -9.82 -7.57
CA ALA A 32 6.05 -8.52 -8.16
C ALA A 32 7.30 -7.80 -8.66
N ILE A 33 8.41 -7.89 -7.94
CA ILE A 33 9.67 -7.26 -8.35
C ILE A 33 10.18 -7.92 -9.64
N GLU A 34 10.11 -9.24 -9.71
CA GLU A 34 10.52 -9.98 -10.90
C GLU A 34 9.64 -9.61 -12.09
N GLN A 35 8.33 -9.47 -11.87
CA GLN A 35 7.42 -9.04 -12.93
C GLN A 35 7.79 -7.65 -13.44
N ALA A 36 8.08 -6.73 -12.54
CA ALA A 36 8.42 -5.36 -12.89
C ALA A 36 9.71 -5.30 -13.70
N LEU A 37 10.72 -6.05 -13.27
CA LEU A 37 11.99 -6.11 -13.99
C LEU A 37 11.81 -6.71 -15.37
N ALA A 38 11.03 -7.79 -15.50
CA ALA A 38 10.77 -8.43 -16.78
C ALA A 38 10.01 -7.50 -17.72
N TYR A 39 9.12 -6.68 -17.18
CA TYR A 39 8.40 -5.70 -18.01
C TYR A 39 9.32 -4.59 -18.50
N GLY A 40 10.36 -4.26 -17.73
CA GLY A 40 11.31 -3.22 -18.08
C GLY A 40 10.95 -1.85 -17.52
N VAL A 41 10.23 -1.80 -16.41
CA VAL A 41 9.88 -0.51 -15.81
C VAL A 41 11.13 0.18 -15.26
N LYS A 42 11.06 1.49 -15.14
CA LYS A 42 12.13 2.32 -14.58
C LYS A 42 11.78 2.81 -13.19
N VAL A 43 10.53 2.71 -12.80
CA VAL A 43 10.04 3.17 -11.52
C VAL A 43 9.48 1.96 -10.76
N PHE A 44 9.95 1.78 -9.54
CA PHE A 44 9.51 0.71 -8.66
C PHE A 44 8.84 1.33 -7.45
N GLY A 45 8.15 0.55 -6.68
CA GLY A 45 7.49 1.13 -5.53
C GLY A 45 6.93 0.13 -4.56
N VAL A 46 6.25 0.67 -3.58
CA VAL A 46 5.65 -0.08 -2.48
C VAL A 46 4.24 0.44 -2.27
N THR A 47 3.33 -0.48 -2.00
CA THR A 47 1.95 -0.15 -1.67
C THR A 47 1.58 -0.77 -0.34
N VAL A 48 0.98 0.02 0.55
CA VAL A 48 0.33 -0.49 1.76
C VAL A 48 -1.18 -0.43 1.49
N HIS A 49 -1.85 -1.55 1.66
CA HIS A 49 -3.27 -1.65 1.31
C HIS A 49 -4.01 -2.51 2.33
N PHE A 50 -5.32 -2.33 2.40
CA PHE A 50 -6.16 -3.25 3.15
C PHE A 50 -6.30 -4.56 2.39
N VAL A 51 -6.34 -5.65 3.14
CA VAL A 51 -6.54 -6.97 2.54
C VAL A 51 -8.04 -7.20 2.32
N ASP A 52 -8.38 -7.68 1.14
CA ASP A 52 -9.75 -8.09 0.84
C ASP A 52 -9.73 -9.51 0.26
N ALA A 53 -10.81 -9.93 -0.36
CA ALA A 53 -10.93 -11.29 -0.88
C ALA A 53 -10.11 -11.53 -2.14
N GLY A 54 -9.69 -10.47 -2.84
CA GLY A 54 -8.89 -10.59 -4.05
C GLY A 54 -7.40 -10.59 -3.76
N VAL A 55 -6.61 -10.82 -4.80
CA VAL A 55 -5.15 -10.81 -4.68
C VAL A 55 -4.65 -9.38 -4.91
N ASP A 56 -4.15 -8.75 -3.84
CA ASP A 56 -3.61 -7.39 -3.89
C ASP A 56 -4.57 -6.40 -4.52
N SER A 57 -5.86 -6.58 -4.25
CA SER A 57 -6.91 -5.74 -4.83
C SER A 57 -7.60 -4.85 -3.79
N GLY A 58 -7.20 -4.92 -2.54
CA GLY A 58 -7.77 -4.10 -1.48
C GLY A 58 -7.44 -2.62 -1.65
N ALA A 59 -8.19 -1.79 -0.96
CA ALA A 59 -8.04 -0.34 -1.07
C ALA A 59 -6.67 0.11 -0.62
N VAL A 60 -6.05 1.01 -1.39
CA VAL A 60 -4.70 1.49 -1.15
C VAL A 60 -4.72 2.56 -0.05
N ILE A 61 -3.84 2.41 0.94
CA ILE A 61 -3.68 3.39 2.00
C ILE A 61 -2.58 4.39 1.62
N LEU A 62 -1.40 3.89 1.28
CA LEU A 62 -0.24 4.70 0.93
C LEU A 62 0.58 4.01 -0.13
N GLN A 63 1.26 4.81 -0.95
CA GLN A 63 2.22 4.31 -1.94
C GLN A 63 3.46 5.19 -1.95
N ARG A 64 4.59 4.60 -2.30
CA ARG A 64 5.83 5.33 -2.45
C ARG A 64 6.60 4.75 -3.64
N ALA A 65 7.19 5.61 -4.44
CA ALA A 65 7.90 5.21 -5.65
C ALA A 65 9.36 5.62 -5.58
N VAL A 66 10.20 4.89 -6.33
CA VAL A 66 11.61 5.22 -6.48
C VAL A 66 12.03 4.88 -7.90
N GLU A 67 12.84 5.74 -8.49
CA GLU A 67 13.40 5.50 -9.81
C GLU A 67 14.66 4.66 -9.72
N LEU A 68 14.68 3.53 -10.43
CA LEU A 68 15.84 2.65 -10.51
C LEU A 68 16.01 2.25 -11.97
N PRO A 69 16.41 3.19 -12.85
CA PRO A 69 16.38 2.95 -14.29
C PRO A 69 17.40 1.92 -14.76
N ARG A 70 18.36 1.57 -13.93
CA ARG A 70 19.40 0.60 -14.29
C ARG A 70 19.31 -0.71 -13.51
N ALA A 71 18.27 -0.89 -12.72
CA ALA A 71 18.12 -2.09 -11.92
C ALA A 71 17.96 -3.31 -12.82
N ARG A 72 18.62 -4.40 -12.47
CA ARG A 72 18.56 -5.66 -13.21
C ARG A 72 18.23 -6.86 -12.34
N ASP A 73 18.49 -6.75 -11.04
CA ASP A 73 18.46 -7.87 -10.11
C ASP A 73 17.36 -7.65 -9.10
N PRO A 74 16.50 -8.64 -8.86
CA PRO A 74 15.46 -8.51 -7.83
C PRO A 74 16.03 -8.15 -6.46
N LEU A 75 17.18 -8.67 -6.10
CA LEU A 75 17.78 -8.34 -4.80
C LEU A 75 18.13 -6.86 -4.71
N GLU A 76 18.66 -6.31 -5.78
CA GLU A 76 18.99 -4.88 -5.85
C GLU A 76 17.76 -4.02 -5.62
N VAL A 77 16.65 -4.37 -6.27
CA VAL A 77 15.39 -3.64 -6.10
C VAL A 77 14.86 -3.82 -4.68
N ARG A 78 14.89 -5.04 -4.16
CA ARG A 78 14.41 -5.33 -2.81
C ARG A 78 15.17 -4.52 -1.77
N GLU A 79 16.47 -4.43 -1.90
CA GLU A 79 17.29 -3.64 -0.98
C GLU A 79 16.95 -2.15 -1.06
N ALA A 80 16.70 -1.64 -2.26
CA ALA A 80 16.32 -0.23 -2.42
C ALA A 80 14.93 0.05 -1.84
N LEU A 81 14.02 -0.91 -1.91
CA LEU A 81 12.66 -0.73 -1.40
C LEU A 81 12.55 -0.90 0.11
N ARG A 82 13.48 -1.60 0.74
CA ARG A 82 13.36 -1.94 2.16
C ARG A 82 13.13 -0.73 3.07
N PRO A 83 13.94 0.34 2.98
CA PRO A 83 13.66 1.50 3.84
C PRO A 83 12.34 2.17 3.53
N LEU A 84 11.90 2.14 2.28
CA LEU A 84 10.59 2.67 1.90
C LEU A 84 9.48 1.84 2.52
N GLU A 85 9.62 0.52 2.53
CA GLU A 85 8.63 -0.37 3.15
C GLU A 85 8.48 -0.06 4.63
N HIS A 86 9.58 0.06 5.35
CA HIS A 86 9.54 0.34 6.79
C HIS A 86 8.89 1.69 7.08
N ALA A 87 9.30 2.71 6.35
CA ALA A 87 8.76 4.06 6.56
C ALA A 87 7.27 4.12 6.22
N LEU A 88 6.88 3.48 5.13
CA LEU A 88 5.50 3.53 4.67
C LEU A 88 4.57 2.75 5.59
N LEU A 89 5.01 1.60 6.05
CA LEU A 89 4.22 0.80 6.98
C LEU A 89 4.01 1.55 8.30
N ALA A 90 5.07 2.17 8.82
CA ALA A 90 4.97 2.96 10.05
C ALA A 90 3.99 4.12 9.89
N GLU A 91 4.02 4.79 8.74
CA GLU A 91 3.10 5.90 8.48
C GLU A 91 1.66 5.41 8.36
N ALA A 92 1.44 4.26 7.71
CA ALA A 92 0.10 3.68 7.59
C ALA A 92 -0.46 3.36 8.97
N VAL A 93 0.34 2.75 9.84
CA VAL A 93 -0.07 2.44 11.20
C VAL A 93 -0.43 3.72 11.98
N ARG A 94 0.36 4.77 11.82
CA ARG A 94 0.06 6.05 12.49
C ARG A 94 -1.27 6.63 12.04
N ARG A 95 -1.57 6.55 10.74
CA ARG A 95 -2.84 7.07 10.21
C ARG A 95 -4.03 6.26 10.70
N ILE A 96 -3.87 4.94 10.75
CA ILE A 96 -4.90 4.07 11.31
C ILE A 96 -5.14 4.43 12.79
N ALA A 97 -4.07 4.61 13.55
CA ALA A 97 -4.17 4.91 14.98
C ALA A 97 -4.87 6.25 15.23
N ARG A 98 -4.71 7.22 14.33
CA ARG A 98 -5.44 8.49 14.44
C ARG A 98 -6.93 8.35 14.19
N GLY A 99 -7.35 7.31 13.49
CA GLY A 99 -8.75 7.07 13.21
C GLY A 99 -9.37 8.03 12.21
N THR A 100 -8.57 8.66 11.36
CA THR A 100 -9.05 9.65 10.41
C THR A 100 -9.25 9.11 8.99
N LEU A 101 -8.97 7.84 8.77
CA LEU A 101 -9.14 7.23 7.45
C LEU A 101 -10.62 6.91 7.21
N SER A 102 -11.08 7.18 6.00
CA SER A 102 -12.42 6.84 5.57
C SER A 102 -12.43 6.54 4.09
N ARG A 103 -13.51 5.94 3.62
CA ARG A 103 -13.70 5.70 2.19
C ARG A 103 -14.35 6.92 1.56
N ASP A 104 -13.87 7.28 0.37
CA ASP A 104 -14.49 8.33 -0.41
C ASP A 104 -15.91 7.90 -0.80
N PRO A 105 -16.93 8.70 -0.48
CA PRO A 105 -18.32 8.32 -0.83
C PRO A 105 -18.54 8.14 -2.33
N GLU A 106 -17.78 8.85 -3.15
CA GLU A 106 -17.94 8.76 -4.60
C GLU A 106 -17.11 7.65 -5.22
N ASN A 107 -16.13 7.13 -4.48
CA ASN A 107 -15.30 6.01 -4.94
C ASN A 107 -14.84 5.21 -3.73
N PRO A 108 -15.56 4.13 -3.38
CA PRO A 108 -15.23 3.35 -2.17
C PRO A 108 -13.85 2.69 -2.19
N ARG A 109 -13.22 2.60 -3.35
CA ARG A 109 -11.85 2.11 -3.41
C ARG A 109 -10.84 3.15 -2.93
N ARG A 110 -11.20 4.41 -2.95
CA ARG A 110 -10.29 5.48 -2.57
C ARG A 110 -10.40 5.74 -1.08
N ILE A 111 -9.25 5.70 -0.43
CA ILE A 111 -9.16 6.02 0.99
C ILE A 111 -8.69 7.46 1.12
N VAL A 112 -9.38 8.22 1.95
CA VAL A 112 -9.03 9.60 2.26
C VAL A 112 -8.66 9.70 3.73
N ASP A 113 -7.82 10.66 4.04
CA ASP A 113 -7.35 10.91 5.40
C ASP A 113 -7.53 12.38 5.69
N GLY A 114 -8.28 12.68 6.75
CA GLY A 114 -8.47 14.06 7.11
C GLY A 114 -9.56 14.23 8.13
N PRO A 115 -9.59 15.42 8.76
CA PRO A 115 -10.63 15.74 9.73
C PRO A 115 -11.98 15.76 9.07
N GLY A 116 -12.97 15.29 9.82
CA GLY A 116 -14.33 15.26 9.34
C GLY A 116 -14.59 14.18 8.32
N GLY A 117 -13.71 13.22 8.25
CA GLY A 117 -13.89 12.11 7.34
C GLY A 117 -13.68 12.51 5.89
N GLY A 118 -13.00 13.57 5.72
CA GLY A 118 -12.63 14.06 4.39
C GLY A 118 -13.80 14.45 3.59
#